data_9e99880c4889c760b6fe766e259d79a9
#
_entry.id   9e99880c4889c760b6fe766e259d79a9
#
_cell.length_a   1.000
_cell.length_b   1.000
_cell.length_c   1.000
_cell.angle_alpha   90.00
_cell.angle_beta   90.00
_cell.angle_gamma   90.00
#
_symmetry.space_group_name_H-M   'P 1'
#
loop_
_entity.id
_entity.type
_entity.pdbx_description
1 polymer ?
#
loop_
_entity_poly.entity_id
_entity_poly.type
_entity_poly.pdbx_seq_one_letter_code
_entity_poly.pdbx_strand_id
1 'polypeptide(L)'
;MKKSPDSQKAEAANDTGEIINQTEASDPASNTQEADAEDMSSEETDNTQQTKGTLVVYFSATGTTKGVAEKIAAITGGDLYEIKAAQEYTDADLNWNDSGSRSTKEQNDPSVRPEIGSEAVSFDGYTTIYIGYPIWWGEEPRIMDTFVESYSFDGITVIPFCTSSSSGIGKSGKNLADNTGSGNWLEGQRFGAGASEAEISSWIDSLH
;
A
#
# COMPACT_ATOMS: atom_id res chain seq x y z
N MET A 1 -58.74 -4.18 -7.60
CA MET A 1 -59.16 -5.57 -7.26
C MET A 1 -57.92 -6.28 -6.83
N LYS A 2 -57.76 -6.45 -5.49
CA LYS A 2 -57.71 -7.76 -4.78
C LYS A 2 -56.43 -8.54 -5.13
N LYS A 3 -55.55 -9.02 -4.28
CA LYS A 3 -55.52 -9.23 -2.82
C LYS A 3 -54.16 -9.77 -2.48
N SER A 4 -53.47 -9.31 -1.46
CA SER A 4 -52.60 -10.15 -0.64
C SER A 4 -53.48 -11.09 0.17
N PRO A 5 -53.05 -12.15 0.77
CA PRO A 5 -52.12 -12.27 1.90
C PRO A 5 -51.32 -13.60 1.85
N ASP A 6 -50.55 -14.10 2.79
CA ASP A 6 -50.44 -13.97 4.23
C ASP A 6 -49.25 -14.78 4.74
N SER A 7 -48.80 -14.39 5.86
CA SER A 7 -47.92 -14.96 6.86
C SER A 7 -48.04 -16.44 7.19
N GLN A 8 -46.98 -17.04 7.70
CA GLN A 8 -46.90 -17.86 8.94
C GLN A 8 -45.46 -18.35 9.14
N LYS A 9 -44.70 -17.97 10.10
CA LYS A 9 -44.55 -18.16 11.55
C LYS A 9 -44.76 -19.59 12.07
N ALA A 10 -43.71 -20.19 12.61
CA ALA A 10 -43.60 -21.14 13.73
C ALA A 10 -42.12 -21.33 14.06
N GLU A 11 -41.58 -20.93 15.05
CA GLU A 11 -41.51 -21.09 16.52
C GLU A 11 -41.21 -22.51 17.04
N ALA A 12 -40.09 -22.56 17.78
CA ALA A 12 -39.82 -23.21 19.07
C ALA A 12 -39.59 -24.73 19.08
N ALA A 13 -38.76 -25.35 19.83
CA ALA A 13 -38.29 -25.22 21.20
C ALA A 13 -37.12 -26.19 21.44
N ASN A 14 -36.16 -25.81 22.22
CA ASN A 14 -35.82 -26.28 23.57
C ASN A 14 -35.78 -27.80 23.78
N ASP A 15 -34.62 -28.34 24.17
CA ASP A 15 -34.57 -29.16 25.38
C ASP A 15 -33.17 -29.25 25.99
N THR A 16 -33.21 -29.17 27.27
CA THR A 16 -32.23 -29.21 28.34
C THR A 16 -31.70 -30.60 28.59
N GLY A 17 -30.50 -30.74 29.08
CA GLY A 17 -29.96 -32.00 29.64
C GLY A 17 -28.65 -31.87 30.39
N GLU A 18 -28.75 -31.38 31.57
CA GLU A 18 -27.79 -31.43 32.68
C GLU A 18 -27.59 -32.88 33.18
N ILE A 19 -26.45 -33.22 33.79
CA ILE A 19 -26.25 -33.96 35.01
C ILE A 19 -24.77 -34.44 35.12
N ILE A 20 -24.00 -33.78 35.97
CA ILE A 20 -23.44 -34.14 37.33
C ILE A 20 -22.75 -35.51 37.44
N ASN A 21 -21.55 -35.60 37.94
CA ASN A 21 -21.05 -35.82 39.29
C ASN A 21 -19.64 -36.39 39.29
N GLN A 22 -18.69 -35.77 39.95
CA GLN A 22 -18.08 -36.11 41.24
C GLN A 22 -17.48 -37.56 41.29
N THR A 23 -16.30 -37.84 41.80
CA THR A 23 -15.58 -37.52 43.04
C THR A 23 -14.22 -38.16 43.05
N GLU A 24 -13.32 -37.55 43.73
CA GLU A 24 -12.36 -37.84 44.80
C GLU A 24 -11.08 -38.57 44.43
N ALA A 25 -9.99 -37.92 44.66
CA ALA A 25 -9.09 -37.79 45.81
C ALA A 25 -8.24 -39.02 46.10
N SER A 26 -6.93 -38.81 46.10
CA SER A 26 -6.03 -39.16 47.17
C SER A 26 -4.58 -38.86 46.80
N ASP A 27 -4.00 -37.91 47.52
CA ASP A 27 -2.57 -37.83 47.87
C ASP A 27 -2.27 -38.88 48.94
N PRO A 28 -1.03 -39.21 49.34
CA PRO A 28 0.08 -38.31 49.54
C PRO A 28 1.50 -38.86 49.38
N ALA A 29 2.44 -37.92 49.46
CA ALA A 29 3.72 -37.98 50.17
C ALA A 29 4.98 -38.43 49.46
N SER A 30 5.81 -37.50 49.38
CA SER A 30 7.11 -37.26 50.08
C SER A 30 8.37 -37.72 49.35
N ASN A 31 9.20 -36.87 49.06
CA ASN A 31 10.44 -36.44 49.73
C ASN A 31 11.62 -36.15 48.80
N THR A 32 12.12 -34.95 49.02
CA THR A 32 13.52 -34.53 49.18
C THR A 32 14.42 -34.39 47.95
N GLN A 33 14.77 -33.10 47.76
CA GLN A 33 16.13 -32.53 47.60
C GLN A 33 17.00 -33.06 46.46
N GLU A 34 17.69 -32.25 45.72
CA GLU A 34 18.47 -31.03 45.97
C GLU A 34 18.74 -30.32 44.67
N ALA A 35 18.85 -29.03 44.80
CA ALA A 35 19.55 -28.01 44.04
C ALA A 35 20.45 -28.46 42.89
N ASP A 36 20.33 -27.82 41.71
CA ASP A 36 21.45 -27.00 41.24
C ASP A 36 20.99 -25.98 40.18
N ALA A 37 21.47 -24.82 40.38
CA ALA A 37 21.86 -23.71 39.58
C ALA A 37 21.26 -23.53 38.15
N GLU A 38 20.56 -22.41 38.00
CA GLU A 38 20.80 -21.35 37.04
C GLU A 38 21.12 -21.75 35.58
N ASP A 39 20.14 -21.72 34.75
CA ASP A 39 20.31 -21.12 33.41
C ASP A 39 19.14 -20.18 33.13
N MET A 40 19.32 -18.94 33.57
CA MET A 40 18.54 -17.82 33.06
C MET A 40 19.00 -17.56 31.62
N SER A 41 18.53 -18.39 30.70
CA SER A 41 18.49 -17.99 29.30
C SER A 41 17.49 -16.84 29.19
N SER A 42 18.03 -15.62 29.35
CA SER A 42 17.40 -14.42 28.86
C SER A 42 17.12 -14.64 27.38
N GLU A 43 15.89 -14.93 27.04
CA GLU A 43 15.38 -14.67 25.70
C GLU A 43 15.50 -13.16 25.50
N GLU A 44 16.68 -12.74 25.03
CA GLU A 44 16.79 -11.52 24.27
C GLU A 44 15.84 -11.67 23.08
N THR A 45 14.66 -11.12 23.23
CA THR A 45 13.84 -10.78 22.07
C THR A 45 14.70 -9.82 21.24
N ASP A 46 15.43 -10.39 20.29
CA ASP A 46 16.08 -9.66 19.22
C ASP A 46 14.99 -8.92 18.44
N ASN A 47 14.62 -7.76 18.95
CA ASN A 47 13.80 -6.79 18.25
C ASN A 47 14.70 -6.03 17.28
N THR A 48 15.42 -6.77 16.44
CA THR A 48 16.05 -6.23 15.26
C THR A 48 14.90 -5.96 14.31
N GLN A 49 14.33 -4.77 14.40
CA GLN A 49 13.50 -4.20 13.35
C GLN A 49 14.37 -4.20 12.09
N GLN A 50 14.20 -5.25 11.27
CA GLN A 50 14.92 -5.39 10.02
C GLN A 50 14.43 -4.24 9.14
N THR A 51 15.26 -3.22 8.99
CA THR A 51 14.98 -2.11 8.07
C THR A 51 14.89 -2.71 6.67
N LYS A 52 13.71 -2.69 6.10
CA LYS A 52 13.45 -3.21 4.74
C LYS A 52 14.13 -2.36 3.67
N GLY A 53 14.57 -1.15 4.02
CA GLY A 53 15.31 -0.26 3.13
C GLY A 53 14.41 0.50 2.16
N THR A 54 14.17 -0.04 0.97
CA THR A 54 13.49 0.67 -0.14
C THR A 54 12.18 0.01 -0.51
N LEU A 55 11.14 0.83 -0.72
CA LEU A 55 9.87 0.44 -1.33
C LEU A 55 9.66 1.24 -2.61
N VAL A 56 9.21 0.59 -3.67
CA VAL A 56 8.83 1.24 -4.93
C VAL A 56 7.32 1.13 -5.10
N VAL A 57 6.64 2.22 -4.82
CA VAL A 57 5.19 2.37 -4.98
C VAL A 57 4.90 2.92 -6.38
N TYR A 58 3.92 2.39 -7.10
CA TYR A 58 3.58 2.94 -8.40
C TYR A 58 2.12 2.74 -8.77
N PHE A 59 1.61 3.66 -9.57
CA PHE A 59 0.37 3.50 -10.35
C PHE A 59 0.70 3.41 -11.82
N SER A 60 0.10 2.46 -12.54
CA SER A 60 0.34 2.27 -13.97
C SER A 60 -0.90 1.77 -14.69
N ALA A 61 -1.55 2.63 -15.47
CA ALA A 61 -2.74 2.25 -16.24
C ALA A 61 -2.41 1.46 -17.52
N THR A 62 -1.22 1.65 -18.10
CA THR A 62 -0.83 1.05 -19.40
C THR A 62 0.46 0.20 -19.33
N GLY A 63 0.99 -0.03 -18.13
CA GLY A 63 2.23 -0.80 -17.93
C GLY A 63 3.53 0.02 -18.07
N THR A 64 3.50 1.25 -18.57
CA THR A 64 4.72 2.05 -18.78
C THR A 64 5.42 2.39 -17.47
N THR A 65 4.68 2.93 -16.50
CA THR A 65 5.25 3.27 -15.18
C THR A 65 5.69 2.01 -14.44
N LYS A 66 4.94 0.92 -14.56
CA LYS A 66 5.31 -0.39 -14.03
C LYS A 66 6.70 -0.83 -14.48
N GLY A 67 6.98 -0.76 -15.79
CA GLY A 67 8.27 -1.17 -16.33
C GLY A 67 9.45 -0.34 -15.81
N VAL A 68 9.24 0.95 -15.46
CA VAL A 68 10.25 1.78 -14.79
C VAL A 68 10.38 1.40 -13.31
N ALA A 69 9.25 1.20 -12.62
CA ALA A 69 9.22 0.79 -11.21
C ALA A 69 9.95 -0.55 -10.98
N GLU A 70 9.74 -1.53 -11.84
CA GLU A 70 10.42 -2.83 -11.79
C GLU A 70 11.95 -2.69 -11.91
N LYS A 71 12.43 -1.79 -12.78
CA LYS A 71 13.85 -1.51 -12.93
C LYS A 71 14.42 -0.81 -11.69
N ILE A 72 13.72 0.18 -11.13
CA ILE A 72 14.12 0.85 -9.89
C ILE A 72 14.23 -0.18 -8.76
N ALA A 73 13.23 -1.05 -8.60
CA ALA A 73 13.24 -2.10 -7.59
C ALA A 73 14.42 -3.07 -7.77
N ALA A 74 14.70 -3.49 -9.02
CA ALA A 74 15.83 -4.36 -9.31
C ALA A 74 17.19 -3.72 -8.99
N ILE A 75 17.36 -2.41 -9.28
CA ILE A 75 18.60 -1.66 -9.01
C ILE A 75 18.80 -1.42 -7.51
N THR A 76 17.73 -1.08 -6.80
CA THR A 76 17.79 -0.73 -5.37
C THR A 76 17.66 -1.93 -4.44
N GLY A 77 17.25 -3.11 -4.95
CA GLY A 77 16.86 -4.24 -4.13
C GLY A 77 15.56 -4.01 -3.35
N GLY A 78 14.75 -3.05 -3.78
CA GLY A 78 13.53 -2.65 -3.10
C GLY A 78 12.32 -3.55 -3.40
N ASP A 79 11.36 -3.54 -2.48
CA ASP A 79 10.06 -4.18 -2.68
C ASP A 79 9.19 -3.35 -3.63
N LEU A 80 8.26 -4.02 -4.31
CA LEU A 80 7.30 -3.38 -5.22
C LEU A 80 5.89 -3.35 -4.62
N TYR A 81 5.21 -2.23 -4.77
CA TYR A 81 3.78 -2.11 -4.46
C TYR A 81 3.04 -1.37 -5.57
N GLU A 82 2.04 -2.03 -6.16
CA GLU A 82 1.19 -1.47 -7.20
C GLU A 82 -0.10 -0.88 -6.62
N ILE A 83 -0.30 0.40 -6.82
CA ILE A 83 -1.60 1.05 -6.58
C ILE A 83 -2.54 0.62 -7.70
N LYS A 84 -3.61 -0.10 -7.37
CA LYS A 84 -4.66 -0.47 -8.31
C LYS A 84 -5.91 0.33 -8.02
N ALA A 85 -6.53 0.89 -9.06
CA ALA A 85 -7.83 1.49 -8.91
C ALA A 85 -8.89 0.41 -8.63
N ALA A 86 -9.85 0.67 -7.73
CA ALA A 86 -10.96 -0.25 -7.46
C ALA A 86 -11.78 -0.55 -8.73
N GLN A 87 -11.88 0.44 -9.62
CA GLN A 87 -12.36 0.27 -10.98
C GLN A 87 -11.18 0.50 -11.93
N GLU A 88 -10.72 -0.54 -12.62
CA GLU A 88 -9.65 -0.42 -13.60
C GLU A 88 -9.98 0.60 -14.71
N TYR A 89 -8.93 1.28 -15.21
CA TYR A 89 -9.10 2.21 -16.32
C TYR A 89 -9.10 1.44 -17.63
N THR A 90 -10.16 1.60 -18.40
CA THR A 90 -10.27 1.07 -19.76
C THR A 90 -9.62 2.02 -20.77
N ASP A 91 -9.39 1.57 -22.00
CA ASP A 91 -8.90 2.44 -23.08
C ASP A 91 -9.83 3.65 -23.32
N ALA A 92 -11.15 3.47 -23.15
CA ALA A 92 -12.11 4.56 -23.24
C ALA A 92 -11.94 5.58 -22.10
N ASP A 93 -11.65 5.11 -20.89
CA ASP A 93 -11.38 5.98 -19.72
C ASP A 93 -10.09 6.78 -19.88
N LEU A 94 -9.13 6.26 -20.62
CA LEU A 94 -7.82 6.89 -20.87
C LEU A 94 -7.80 7.75 -22.14
N ASN A 95 -8.91 7.87 -22.86
CA ASN A 95 -8.96 8.64 -24.09
C ASN A 95 -8.90 10.16 -23.80
N TRP A 96 -7.70 10.71 -23.87
CA TRP A 96 -7.42 12.14 -23.65
C TRP A 96 -8.03 13.06 -24.69
N ASN A 97 -8.48 12.55 -25.85
CA ASN A 97 -9.21 13.32 -26.86
C ASN A 97 -10.71 13.45 -26.56
N ASP A 98 -11.20 12.67 -25.59
CA ASP A 98 -12.60 12.72 -25.16
C ASP A 98 -12.73 13.49 -23.85
N SER A 99 -13.33 14.67 -23.90
CA SER A 99 -13.62 15.46 -22.69
C SER A 99 -14.59 14.76 -21.72
N GLY A 100 -15.28 13.74 -22.17
CA GLY A 100 -16.17 12.89 -21.38
C GLY A 100 -15.50 11.68 -20.77
N SER A 101 -14.24 11.39 -21.10
CA SER A 101 -13.52 10.25 -20.53
C SER A 101 -13.33 10.40 -19.02
N ARG A 102 -13.18 9.27 -18.32
CA ARG A 102 -13.00 9.24 -16.87
C ARG A 102 -11.75 10.03 -16.45
N SER A 103 -10.60 9.75 -17.04
CA SER A 103 -9.36 10.42 -16.71
C SER A 103 -9.41 11.93 -16.96
N THR A 104 -10.09 12.38 -18.04
CA THR A 104 -10.30 13.83 -18.29
C THR A 104 -11.16 14.47 -17.21
N LYS A 105 -12.26 13.82 -16.79
CA LYS A 105 -13.12 14.31 -15.72
C LYS A 105 -12.39 14.39 -14.38
N GLU A 106 -11.65 13.35 -14.04
CA GLU A 106 -10.87 13.31 -12.81
C GLU A 106 -9.82 14.44 -12.78
N GLN A 107 -9.09 14.67 -13.87
CA GLN A 107 -8.09 15.73 -13.92
C GLN A 107 -8.68 17.16 -13.87
N ASN A 108 -9.89 17.33 -14.39
CA ASN A 108 -10.58 18.62 -14.36
C ASN A 108 -11.18 18.95 -12.98
N ASP A 109 -11.24 18.00 -12.07
CA ASP A 109 -11.74 18.20 -10.71
C ASP A 109 -10.67 17.79 -9.68
N PRO A 110 -9.93 18.72 -9.10
CA PRO A 110 -8.87 18.43 -8.15
C PRO A 110 -9.38 17.85 -6.82
N SER A 111 -10.68 17.85 -6.59
CA SER A 111 -11.28 17.26 -5.38
C SER A 111 -11.60 15.77 -5.50
N VAL A 112 -11.56 15.23 -6.71
CA VAL A 112 -11.86 13.81 -6.95
C VAL A 112 -10.78 12.93 -6.32
N ARG A 113 -11.22 11.88 -5.65
CA ARG A 113 -10.36 10.85 -5.05
C ARG A 113 -10.80 9.47 -5.50
N PRO A 114 -10.25 8.96 -6.62
CA PRO A 114 -10.57 7.61 -7.10
C PRO A 114 -10.22 6.58 -6.03
N GLU A 115 -11.12 5.61 -5.83
CA GLU A 115 -10.96 4.55 -4.85
C GLU A 115 -9.81 3.61 -5.24
N ILE A 116 -9.00 3.22 -4.25
CA ILE A 116 -7.92 2.25 -4.38
C ILE A 116 -8.46 0.86 -4.06
N GLY A 117 -8.22 -0.09 -4.97
CA GLY A 117 -8.65 -1.48 -4.85
C GLY A 117 -7.53 -2.44 -4.42
N SER A 118 -6.27 -2.00 -4.41
CA SER A 118 -5.19 -2.79 -3.82
C SER A 118 -5.28 -2.79 -2.29
N GLU A 119 -4.80 -3.88 -1.67
CA GLU A 119 -4.72 -3.94 -0.21
C GLU A 119 -3.77 -2.87 0.34
N ALA A 120 -4.01 -2.41 1.56
CA ALA A 120 -3.16 -1.42 2.19
C ALA A 120 -1.74 -1.95 2.40
N VAL A 121 -0.74 -1.11 2.21
CA VAL A 121 0.67 -1.42 2.43
C VAL A 121 1.14 -0.81 3.75
N SER A 122 1.97 -1.53 4.52
CA SER A 122 2.66 -0.94 5.68
C SER A 122 3.99 -0.35 5.23
N PHE A 123 4.32 0.83 5.76
CA PHE A 123 5.62 1.47 5.57
C PHE A 123 6.64 1.12 6.66
N ASP A 124 6.28 0.22 7.60
CA ASP A 124 7.15 -0.20 8.67
C ASP A 124 8.45 -0.81 8.14
N GLY A 125 9.58 -0.27 8.61
CA GLY A 125 10.91 -0.71 8.23
C GLY A 125 11.46 -0.13 6.93
N TYR A 126 10.67 0.64 6.15
CA TYR A 126 11.18 1.36 4.99
C TYR A 126 11.68 2.75 5.37
N THR A 127 12.82 3.12 4.83
CA THR A 127 13.44 4.44 5.00
C THR A 127 13.36 5.27 3.73
N THR A 128 13.18 4.61 2.59
CA THR A 128 13.12 5.25 1.27
C THR A 128 11.93 4.70 0.49
N ILE A 129 11.12 5.60 -0.06
CA ILE A 129 10.01 5.25 -0.96
C ILE A 129 10.19 5.98 -2.28
N TYR A 130 10.34 5.21 -3.36
CA TYR A 130 10.15 5.72 -4.71
C TYR A 130 8.66 5.69 -5.02
N ILE A 131 8.11 6.81 -5.53
CA ILE A 131 6.69 6.90 -5.87
C ILE A 131 6.51 7.26 -7.34
N GLY A 132 5.88 6.36 -8.11
CA GLY A 132 5.82 6.43 -9.56
C GLY A 132 4.42 6.54 -10.15
N TYR A 133 4.25 7.38 -11.18
CA TYR A 133 2.96 7.61 -11.82
C TYR A 133 3.12 8.13 -13.27
N PRO A 134 2.12 7.91 -14.15
CA PRO A 134 2.10 8.59 -15.44
C PRO A 134 1.72 10.07 -15.27
N ILE A 135 2.16 10.91 -16.20
CA ILE A 135 1.65 12.30 -16.24
C ILE A 135 0.38 12.34 -17.08
N TRP A 136 -0.70 12.82 -16.46
CA TRP A 136 -1.98 13.12 -17.11
C TRP A 136 -2.24 14.62 -17.07
N TRP A 137 -2.44 15.26 -18.20
CA TRP A 137 -2.67 16.72 -18.31
C TRP A 137 -1.63 17.59 -17.58
N GLY A 138 -0.38 17.10 -17.49
CA GLY A 138 0.72 17.83 -16.87
C GLY A 138 0.85 17.64 -15.36
N GLU A 139 -0.02 16.82 -14.74
CA GLU A 139 -0.07 16.56 -13.31
C GLU A 139 -0.08 15.03 -13.02
N GLU A 140 -0.04 14.68 -11.76
CA GLU A 140 -0.28 13.32 -11.25
C GLU A 140 -1.75 12.91 -11.46
N PRO A 141 -2.05 11.62 -11.67
CA PRO A 141 -3.43 11.11 -11.63
C PRO A 141 -4.03 11.25 -10.24
N ARG A 142 -5.31 11.60 -10.13
CA ARG A 142 -5.99 11.84 -8.83
C ARG A 142 -5.97 10.65 -7.86
N ILE A 143 -5.78 9.44 -8.34
CA ILE A 143 -5.58 8.25 -7.48
C ILE A 143 -4.28 8.35 -6.67
N MET A 144 -3.28 9.10 -7.13
CA MET A 144 -2.05 9.35 -6.38
C MET A 144 -2.31 10.27 -5.19
N ASP A 145 -3.20 11.25 -5.34
CA ASP A 145 -3.66 12.10 -4.23
C ASP A 145 -4.38 11.24 -3.18
N THR A 146 -5.27 10.34 -3.61
CA THR A 146 -5.93 9.38 -2.71
C THR A 146 -4.91 8.56 -1.92
N PHE A 147 -3.85 8.09 -2.60
CA PHE A 147 -2.82 7.27 -1.96
C PHE A 147 -2.05 8.07 -0.91
N VAL A 148 -1.46 9.21 -1.29
CA VAL A 148 -0.59 9.94 -0.36
C VAL A 148 -1.34 10.53 0.83
N GLU A 149 -2.61 10.88 0.68
CA GLU A 149 -3.47 11.35 1.76
C GLU A 149 -3.84 10.23 2.76
N SER A 150 -3.69 8.96 2.35
CA SER A 150 -4.03 7.80 3.19
C SER A 150 -2.87 7.34 4.09
N TYR A 151 -1.66 7.90 3.91
CA TYR A 151 -0.46 7.44 4.61
C TYR A 151 0.34 8.60 5.21
N SER A 152 1.05 8.32 6.32
CA SER A 152 2.11 9.19 6.81
C SER A 152 3.45 8.74 6.27
N PHE A 153 4.26 9.70 5.81
CA PHE A 153 5.62 9.48 5.34
C PHE A 153 6.66 10.01 6.35
N ASP A 154 6.28 10.19 7.61
CA ASP A 154 7.18 10.70 8.64
C ASP A 154 8.45 9.84 8.77
N GLY A 155 9.61 10.49 8.71
CA GLY A 155 10.91 9.81 8.79
C GLY A 155 11.33 9.09 7.50
N ILE A 156 10.55 9.19 6.42
CA ILE A 156 10.81 8.53 5.13
C ILE A 156 11.30 9.55 4.10
N THR A 157 12.32 9.18 3.35
CA THR A 157 12.72 9.91 2.15
C THR A 157 11.87 9.45 0.97
N VAL A 158 11.14 10.38 0.34
CA VAL A 158 10.24 10.09 -0.78
C VAL A 158 10.82 10.67 -2.07
N ILE A 159 10.93 9.82 -3.09
CA ILE A 159 11.57 10.16 -4.36
C ILE A 159 10.56 9.94 -5.49
N PRO A 160 9.94 11.01 -5.99
CA PRO A 160 8.96 10.88 -7.07
C PRO A 160 9.63 10.54 -8.40
N PHE A 161 8.98 9.72 -9.20
CA PHE A 161 9.31 9.57 -10.61
C PHE A 161 8.05 9.50 -11.45
N CYS A 162 8.13 9.98 -12.66
CA CYS A 162 6.97 9.90 -13.54
C CYS A 162 7.32 9.35 -14.92
N THR A 163 6.30 8.87 -15.62
CA THR A 163 6.42 8.49 -17.02
C THR A 163 5.56 9.38 -17.90
N SER A 164 6.14 9.84 -19.00
CA SER A 164 5.42 10.56 -20.02
C SER A 164 6.15 10.50 -21.36
N SER A 165 5.43 10.78 -22.46
CA SER A 165 6.05 10.88 -23.78
C SER A 165 6.88 12.16 -23.95
N SER A 166 6.44 13.28 -23.37
CA SER A 166 7.09 14.58 -23.54
C SER A 166 7.06 15.51 -22.33
N SER A 167 6.01 15.44 -21.51
CA SER A 167 5.86 16.33 -20.35
C SER A 167 6.86 15.95 -19.26
N GLY A 168 7.53 16.94 -18.65
CA GLY A 168 8.34 16.73 -17.46
C GLY A 168 7.47 16.40 -16.23
N ILE A 169 8.13 16.13 -15.11
CA ILE A 169 7.45 15.88 -13.82
C ILE A 169 6.68 17.13 -13.32
N GLY A 170 7.11 18.31 -13.73
CA GLY A 170 6.44 19.57 -13.40
C GLY A 170 6.31 19.79 -11.90
N LYS A 171 5.09 20.09 -11.45
CA LYS A 171 4.77 20.29 -10.03
C LYS A 171 4.21 19.04 -9.35
N SER A 172 4.01 17.95 -10.09
CA SER A 172 3.29 16.78 -9.59
C SER A 172 3.89 16.18 -8.31
N GLY A 173 5.23 16.05 -8.24
CA GLY A 173 5.88 15.59 -7.01
C GLY A 173 5.66 16.54 -5.82
N LYS A 174 5.66 17.86 -6.08
CA LYS A 174 5.37 18.85 -5.04
C LYS A 174 3.91 18.80 -4.60
N ASN A 175 2.97 18.63 -5.52
CA ASN A 175 1.55 18.50 -5.19
C ASN A 175 1.33 17.32 -4.23
N LEU A 176 1.92 16.17 -4.53
CA LEU A 176 1.85 14.99 -3.65
C LEU A 176 2.47 15.26 -2.26
N ALA A 177 3.62 15.94 -2.21
CA ALA A 177 4.24 16.34 -0.95
C ALA A 177 3.36 17.28 -0.12
N ASP A 178 2.74 18.26 -0.77
CA ASP A 178 1.83 19.21 -0.12
C ASP A 178 0.56 18.51 0.40
N ASN A 179 0.04 17.53 -0.36
CA ASN A 179 -1.18 16.78 0.01
C ASN A 179 -0.98 15.85 1.21
N THR A 180 0.19 15.23 1.33
CA THR A 180 0.47 14.39 2.51
C THR A 180 0.93 15.20 3.71
N GLY A 181 1.63 16.30 3.51
CA GLY A 181 2.18 17.14 4.57
C GLY A 181 3.25 16.46 5.44
N SER A 182 3.80 15.31 5.02
CA SER A 182 4.78 14.52 5.76
C SER A 182 5.86 13.96 4.83
N GLY A 183 7.00 13.51 5.41
CA GLY A 183 8.12 12.95 4.67
C GLY A 183 9.14 13.97 4.17
N ASN A 184 10.32 13.46 3.80
CA ASN A 184 11.37 14.24 3.15
C ASN A 184 11.32 14.00 1.65
N TRP A 185 10.65 14.88 0.90
CA TRP A 185 10.45 14.75 -0.54
C TRP A 185 11.62 15.35 -1.31
N LEU A 186 12.24 14.52 -2.15
CA LEU A 186 13.32 14.95 -3.04
C LEU A 186 12.77 15.39 -4.40
N GLU A 187 13.65 16.00 -5.20
CA GLU A 187 13.33 16.31 -6.59
C GLU A 187 13.17 15.01 -7.38
N GLY A 188 12.09 14.93 -8.14
CA GLY A 188 11.76 13.74 -8.91
C GLY A 188 12.32 13.77 -10.33
N GLN A 189 12.22 12.61 -11.01
CA GLN A 189 12.70 12.43 -12.37
C GLN A 189 11.59 11.95 -13.32
N ARG A 190 11.63 12.42 -14.56
CA ARG A 190 10.76 11.93 -15.64
C ARG A 190 11.50 10.89 -16.47
N PHE A 191 10.80 9.80 -16.82
CA PHE A 191 11.28 8.75 -17.72
C PHE A 191 10.36 8.60 -18.93
N GLY A 192 10.93 8.22 -20.08
CA GLY A 192 10.19 7.76 -21.24
C GLY A 192 9.85 6.27 -21.12
N ALA A 193 8.95 5.78 -21.98
CA ALA A 193 8.58 4.34 -22.03
C ALA A 193 9.78 3.41 -22.30
N GLY A 194 10.82 3.90 -22.96
CA GLY A 194 12.03 3.14 -23.29
C GLY A 194 13.22 3.41 -22.37
N ALA A 195 13.01 4.01 -21.17
CA ALA A 195 14.11 4.30 -20.24
C ALA A 195 14.95 3.04 -19.95
N SER A 196 16.27 3.17 -20.12
CA SER A 196 17.20 2.07 -19.90
C SER A 196 17.54 1.92 -18.42
N GLU A 197 18.00 0.74 -18.03
CA GLU A 197 18.51 0.51 -16.66
C GLU A 197 19.68 1.45 -16.35
N ALA A 198 20.56 1.71 -17.32
CA ALA A 198 21.69 2.62 -17.15
C ALA A 198 21.25 4.07 -16.88
N GLU A 199 20.21 4.56 -17.56
CA GLU A 199 19.63 5.89 -17.31
C GLU A 199 19.04 5.97 -15.89
N ILE A 200 18.30 4.94 -15.49
CA ILE A 200 17.67 4.88 -14.15
C ILE A 200 18.74 4.75 -13.07
N SER A 201 19.77 3.89 -13.25
CA SER A 201 20.86 3.74 -12.31
C SER A 201 21.64 5.06 -12.12
N SER A 202 21.96 5.74 -13.22
CA SER A 202 22.65 7.03 -13.16
C SER A 202 21.84 8.10 -12.40
N TRP A 203 20.51 8.08 -12.54
CA TRP A 203 19.67 8.97 -11.75
C TRP A 203 19.68 8.58 -10.26
N ILE A 204 19.52 7.29 -9.92
CA ILE A 204 19.56 6.83 -8.53
C ILE A 204 20.91 7.20 -7.88
N ASP A 205 22.02 7.00 -8.59
CA ASP A 205 23.35 7.36 -8.11
C ASP A 205 23.49 8.87 -7.84
N SER A 206 22.75 9.71 -8.56
CA SER A 206 22.77 11.17 -8.39
C SER A 206 22.00 11.67 -7.16
N LEU A 207 21.24 10.80 -6.49
CA LEU A 207 20.43 11.14 -5.31
C LEU A 207 21.24 11.06 -4.01
N HIS A 208 22.47 10.58 -4.07
CA HIS A 208 23.43 10.38 -2.97
C HIS A 208 24.66 11.32 -3.14
#